data_5e34020e9844573bea97781a4d50fa1f
#
_entry.id   5e34020e9844573bea97781a4d50fa1f
#
_cell.length_a   1.000
_cell.length_b   1.000
_cell.length_c   1.000
_cell.angle_alpha   90.00
_cell.angle_beta   90.00
_cell.angle_gamma   90.00
#
_symmetry.space_group_name_H-M   'P 1'
#
loop_
_entity.id
_entity.type
_entity.pdbx_description
1 polymer ?
#
loop_
_entity_poly.entity_id
_entity_poly.type
_entity_poly.pdbx_seq_one_letter_code
_entity_poly.pdbx_strand_id
1 'polypeptide(L)'
;MMARKRTVGSVFKFDFGLGPAENSYVKIGAESSYDVSLGYGFTDVNQVYAIDREEAGRLRRDFCIPLNTAFIVDVPDGNYHVTLMVGDTLTATETTVKSGEGRLLLHRLQTAAGQFIKRSFAVHVSGGQLILAFSGIAPRVNALEIAASSQIVTVFLAGDSTVTDQEAEGYPYAGWGQMLPHCLNASAAVANHAKSGRSSKSFIDEGRLEAILQLIRPNDYLFIQFGHNDQKPDLERRTEPATTYKHFLKLYIDGARERGALPVLVTAVHRRIFDENGLIINTHGEYLQAVKELGEAEEVPVIDLADKTRKLYEAYGAERSKRLFLWSVPGEFPNHPSGSVDNTHFQERGAIEVAKLAAEGIRQAQLNPLMLFLN
;
A
#
# COMPACT_ATOMS: atom_id res chain seq x y z
N MET A 1 22.40 -3.62 -27.91
CA MET A 1 21.19 -3.05 -28.54
C MET A 1 20.59 -2.11 -27.51
N MET A 2 20.60 -0.79 -27.74
CA MET A 2 20.15 0.19 -26.73
C MET A 2 18.63 0.08 -26.57
N ALA A 3 18.17 -0.23 -25.36
CA ALA A 3 16.75 -0.13 -25.00
C ALA A 3 16.28 1.29 -25.32
N ARG A 4 15.24 1.44 -26.13
CA ARG A 4 14.61 2.73 -26.41
C ARG A 4 14.14 3.30 -25.05
N LYS A 5 14.82 4.33 -24.54
CA LYS A 5 14.29 5.15 -23.44
C LYS A 5 12.92 5.68 -23.89
N ARG A 6 11.84 5.07 -23.36
CA ARG A 6 10.49 5.58 -23.59
C ARG A 6 10.36 6.89 -22.84
N THR A 7 9.93 7.93 -23.54
CA THR A 7 9.86 9.31 -23.06
C THR A 7 8.73 9.49 -22.04
N VAL A 8 8.95 10.38 -21.08
CA VAL A 8 7.92 10.95 -20.20
C VAL A 8 6.75 11.44 -21.07
N GLY A 9 5.54 10.86 -20.89
CA GLY A 9 4.34 11.18 -21.67
C GLY A 9 3.72 9.99 -22.42
N SER A 10 4.34 8.79 -22.38
CA SER A 10 3.77 7.59 -23.03
C SER A 10 2.53 7.11 -22.26
N VAL A 11 1.42 7.01 -22.96
CA VAL A 11 0.21 6.32 -22.48
C VAL A 11 0.27 4.88 -22.99
N PHE A 12 0.24 3.90 -22.08
CA PHE A 12 0.11 2.49 -22.45
C PHE A 12 -1.37 2.13 -22.39
N LYS A 13 -1.83 1.39 -23.41
CA LYS A 13 -3.20 0.89 -23.49
C LYS A 13 -3.17 -0.57 -23.87
N PHE A 14 -3.69 -1.41 -23.01
CA PHE A 14 -3.73 -2.86 -23.17
C PHE A 14 -5.18 -3.35 -23.19
N ASP A 15 -5.50 -4.18 -24.16
CA ASP A 15 -6.77 -4.86 -24.37
C ASP A 15 -6.55 -6.36 -24.15
N PHE A 16 -7.18 -6.92 -23.14
CA PHE A 16 -6.92 -8.28 -22.66
C PHE A 16 -7.96 -9.26 -23.21
N GLY A 17 -7.49 -10.39 -23.76
CA GLY A 17 -8.33 -11.48 -24.25
C GLY A 17 -7.91 -12.03 -25.61
N LEU A 18 -8.85 -12.68 -26.32
CA LEU A 18 -8.60 -13.46 -27.55
C LEU A 18 -8.99 -12.74 -28.84
N GLY A 19 -9.95 -11.83 -28.78
CA GLY A 19 -10.49 -11.14 -29.95
C GLY A 19 -9.56 -10.06 -30.50
N PRO A 20 -9.98 -9.32 -31.55
CA PRO A 20 -9.19 -8.23 -32.11
C PRO A 20 -9.07 -7.06 -31.14
N ALA A 21 -7.91 -6.43 -31.10
CA ALA A 21 -7.65 -5.29 -30.23
C ALA A 21 -8.57 -4.09 -30.53
N GLU A 22 -8.93 -3.34 -29.49
CA GLU A 22 -9.50 -2.01 -29.64
C GLU A 22 -8.49 -1.06 -30.31
N ASN A 23 -8.98 -0.07 -31.04
CA ASN A 23 -8.11 0.87 -31.73
C ASN A 23 -7.16 1.57 -30.75
N SER A 24 -5.89 1.64 -31.08
CA SER A 24 -4.80 2.20 -30.24
C SER A 24 -4.43 1.40 -28.99
N TYR A 25 -5.00 0.21 -28.79
CA TYR A 25 -4.59 -0.70 -27.73
C TYR A 25 -3.67 -1.81 -28.26
N VAL A 26 -2.80 -2.30 -27.39
CA VAL A 26 -2.00 -3.50 -27.63
C VAL A 26 -2.79 -4.70 -27.10
N LYS A 27 -2.95 -5.72 -27.94
CA LYS A 27 -3.62 -6.97 -27.51
C LYS A 27 -2.71 -7.78 -26.60
N ILE A 28 -3.28 -8.25 -25.50
CA ILE A 28 -2.64 -9.11 -24.50
C ILE A 28 -3.47 -10.39 -24.37
N GLY A 29 -2.92 -11.49 -24.89
CA GLY A 29 -3.51 -12.83 -24.73
C GLY A 29 -3.05 -13.51 -23.44
N ALA A 30 -3.62 -14.68 -23.13
CA ALA A 30 -3.21 -15.49 -21.99
C ALA A 30 -1.73 -15.95 -22.08
N GLU A 31 -1.21 -16.10 -23.27
CA GLU A 31 0.16 -16.52 -23.60
C GLU A 31 1.18 -15.37 -23.57
N SER A 32 0.74 -14.12 -23.35
CA SER A 32 1.61 -12.93 -23.38
C SER A 32 2.52 -12.88 -22.14
N SER A 33 3.56 -13.71 -22.13
CA SER A 33 4.60 -13.69 -21.10
C SER A 33 5.40 -12.40 -21.13
N TYR A 34 5.88 -11.96 -19.98
CA TYR A 34 6.77 -10.80 -19.91
C TYR A 34 8.02 -11.04 -20.78
N ASP A 35 8.30 -10.07 -21.61
CA ASP A 35 9.46 -10.05 -22.50
C ASP A 35 10.18 -8.70 -22.37
N VAL A 36 11.47 -8.74 -22.00
CA VAL A 36 12.29 -7.55 -21.79
C VAL A 36 12.40 -6.67 -23.04
N SER A 37 12.27 -7.25 -24.25
CA SER A 37 12.32 -6.47 -25.49
C SER A 37 11.03 -5.72 -25.78
N LEU A 38 9.89 -6.24 -25.32
CA LEU A 38 8.57 -5.59 -25.37
C LEU A 38 8.39 -4.65 -24.17
N GLY A 39 8.92 -5.02 -23.01
CA GLY A 39 8.81 -4.30 -21.75
C GLY A 39 7.43 -4.45 -21.10
N TYR A 40 6.69 -5.52 -21.38
CA TYR A 40 5.42 -5.85 -20.71
C TYR A 40 5.07 -7.34 -20.88
N GLY A 41 4.17 -7.83 -20.04
CA GLY A 41 3.62 -9.18 -20.08
C GLY A 41 3.28 -9.74 -18.70
N PHE A 42 2.72 -10.94 -18.66
CA PHE A 42 2.43 -11.67 -17.43
C PHE A 42 3.69 -12.37 -16.89
N THR A 43 3.83 -12.43 -15.57
CA THR A 43 4.94 -13.13 -14.89
C THR A 43 4.83 -14.64 -15.01
N ASP A 44 3.61 -15.18 -14.95
CA ASP A 44 3.32 -16.60 -15.10
C ASP A 44 2.06 -16.78 -15.96
N VAL A 45 2.27 -17.16 -17.21
CA VAL A 45 1.20 -17.39 -18.19
C VAL A 45 0.40 -18.68 -17.89
N ASN A 46 0.96 -19.62 -17.11
CA ASN A 46 0.23 -20.84 -16.71
C ASN A 46 -0.92 -20.53 -15.75
N GLN A 47 -0.92 -19.35 -15.14
CA GLN A 47 -1.96 -18.85 -14.27
C GLN A 47 -2.94 -17.91 -14.98
N VAL A 48 -2.91 -17.85 -16.32
CA VAL A 48 -3.77 -16.95 -17.10
C VAL A 48 -4.63 -17.78 -18.06
N TYR A 49 -5.92 -17.51 -18.05
CA TYR A 49 -6.86 -18.00 -19.06
C TYR A 49 -7.45 -16.80 -19.80
N ALA A 50 -8.04 -17.04 -20.97
CA ALA A 50 -8.74 -15.99 -21.71
C ALA A 50 -10.06 -16.53 -22.27
N ILE A 51 -11.07 -15.66 -22.33
CA ILE A 51 -12.39 -15.98 -22.88
C ILE A 51 -12.83 -14.87 -23.82
N ASP A 52 -13.39 -15.24 -24.98
CA ASP A 52 -14.10 -14.36 -25.90
C ASP A 52 -15.62 -14.62 -25.72
N ARG A 53 -16.37 -13.56 -25.42
CA ARG A 53 -17.86 -13.60 -25.33
C ARG A 53 -18.53 -13.19 -26.63
N GLU A 54 -17.75 -12.86 -27.68
CA GLU A 54 -18.22 -12.45 -29.00
C GLU A 54 -19.13 -11.20 -28.99
N GLU A 55 -18.99 -10.36 -27.97
CA GLU A 55 -19.76 -9.12 -27.81
C GLU A 55 -19.36 -8.05 -28.86
N ALA A 56 -20.27 -7.13 -29.15
CA ALA A 56 -20.04 -6.09 -30.13
C ALA A 56 -19.00 -5.03 -29.70
N GLY A 57 -18.87 -4.75 -28.41
CA GLY A 57 -17.92 -3.77 -27.85
C GLY A 57 -16.56 -4.38 -27.56
N ARG A 58 -15.50 -4.00 -28.29
CA ARG A 58 -14.18 -4.65 -28.23
C ARG A 58 -13.62 -4.81 -26.82
N LEU A 59 -13.62 -3.78 -25.97
CA LEU A 59 -13.14 -3.87 -24.59
C LEU A 59 -14.07 -4.63 -23.63
N ARG A 60 -15.28 -5.00 -24.08
CA ARG A 60 -16.23 -5.83 -23.31
C ARG A 60 -16.34 -7.25 -23.83
N ARG A 61 -15.86 -7.45 -25.05
CA ARG A 61 -15.98 -8.69 -25.81
C ARG A 61 -15.28 -9.84 -25.12
N ASP A 62 -14.07 -9.58 -24.65
CA ASP A 62 -13.16 -10.59 -24.16
C ASP A 62 -12.34 -10.08 -22.96
N PHE A 63 -11.66 -10.98 -22.29
CA PHE A 63 -10.87 -10.69 -21.11
C PHE A 63 -9.87 -11.80 -20.80
N CYS A 64 -8.84 -11.47 -20.02
CA CYS A 64 -8.00 -12.45 -19.35
C CYS A 64 -8.50 -12.72 -17.92
N ILE A 65 -8.25 -13.94 -17.44
CA ILE A 65 -8.52 -14.45 -16.10
C ILE A 65 -7.18 -14.75 -15.43
N PRO A 66 -6.52 -13.76 -14.79
CA PRO A 66 -5.27 -13.97 -14.09
C PRO A 66 -5.56 -14.51 -12.68
N LEU A 67 -5.23 -15.77 -12.39
CA LEU A 67 -5.62 -16.41 -11.12
C LEU A 67 -4.67 -16.10 -9.97
N ASN A 68 -3.40 -16.03 -10.17
CA ASN A 68 -2.40 -15.67 -9.16
C ASN A 68 -1.11 -15.28 -9.87
N THR A 69 -1.15 -14.24 -10.65
CA THR A 69 -0.04 -13.76 -11.47
C THR A 69 -0.03 -12.24 -11.51
N ALA A 70 1.07 -11.66 -11.94
CA ALA A 70 1.20 -10.22 -12.13
C ALA A 70 1.38 -9.88 -13.61
N PHE A 71 0.89 -8.71 -14.01
CA PHE A 71 1.21 -8.05 -15.27
C PHE A 71 2.23 -6.96 -15.01
N ILE A 72 3.34 -7.00 -15.71
CA ILE A 72 4.47 -6.07 -15.59
C ILE A 72 4.50 -5.14 -16.79
N VAL A 73 4.83 -3.87 -16.56
CA VAL A 73 5.12 -2.89 -17.59
C VAL A 73 6.38 -2.13 -17.21
N ASP A 74 7.40 -2.14 -18.06
CA ASP A 74 8.61 -1.34 -17.88
C ASP A 74 8.30 0.14 -18.09
N VAL A 75 8.51 0.91 -17.06
CA VAL A 75 8.24 2.35 -17.04
C VAL A 75 9.30 3.06 -16.20
N PRO A 76 9.63 4.33 -16.49
CA PRO A 76 10.49 5.13 -15.60
C PRO A 76 9.94 5.24 -14.19
N ASP A 77 10.80 5.48 -13.21
CA ASP A 77 10.37 5.79 -11.84
C ASP A 77 9.53 7.06 -11.81
N GLY A 78 8.49 7.07 -10.96
CA GLY A 78 7.55 8.17 -10.84
C GLY A 78 6.13 7.74 -10.53
N ASN A 79 5.19 8.67 -10.65
CA ASN A 79 3.78 8.42 -10.40
C ASN A 79 3.00 8.18 -11.67
N TYR A 80 2.09 7.22 -11.61
CA TYR A 80 1.25 6.79 -12.73
C TYR A 80 -0.22 6.81 -12.36
N HIS A 81 -1.03 7.38 -13.24
CA HIS A 81 -2.48 7.19 -13.25
C HIS A 81 -2.78 5.90 -14.00
N VAL A 82 -3.45 4.99 -13.34
CA VAL A 82 -3.82 3.68 -13.89
C VAL A 82 -5.34 3.56 -13.91
N THR A 83 -5.90 3.18 -15.06
CA THR A 83 -7.33 2.86 -15.20
C THR A 83 -7.48 1.41 -15.62
N LEU A 84 -8.16 0.63 -14.79
CA LEU A 84 -8.49 -0.78 -15.02
C LEU A 84 -9.97 -0.92 -15.35
N MET A 85 -10.29 -1.70 -16.37
CA MET A 85 -11.64 -2.14 -16.70
C MET A 85 -11.78 -3.63 -16.36
N VAL A 86 -12.85 -3.97 -15.63
CA VAL A 86 -13.22 -5.34 -15.26
C VAL A 86 -14.69 -5.59 -15.50
N GLY A 87 -15.04 -6.80 -15.88
CA GLY A 87 -16.43 -7.25 -16.05
C GLY A 87 -16.55 -8.47 -16.95
N ASP A 88 -17.72 -9.08 -16.94
CA ASP A 88 -18.07 -10.23 -17.78
C ASP A 88 -19.57 -10.13 -18.10
N THR A 89 -19.96 -10.35 -19.34
CA THR A 89 -21.36 -10.29 -19.79
C THR A 89 -22.22 -11.38 -19.12
N LEU A 90 -21.65 -12.56 -18.89
CA LEU A 90 -22.41 -13.74 -18.47
C LEU A 90 -22.27 -14.09 -16.99
N THR A 91 -21.19 -13.67 -16.33
CA THR A 91 -20.92 -14.07 -14.94
C THR A 91 -20.54 -12.92 -14.05
N ALA A 92 -20.85 -13.04 -12.76
CA ALA A 92 -20.31 -12.13 -11.75
C ALA A 92 -18.78 -12.29 -11.62
N THR A 93 -18.09 -11.20 -11.27
CA THR A 93 -16.64 -11.19 -11.11
C THR A 93 -16.23 -10.69 -9.74
N GLU A 94 -15.05 -11.07 -9.27
CA GLU A 94 -14.42 -10.50 -8.08
C GLU A 94 -12.91 -10.41 -8.34
N THR A 95 -12.38 -9.20 -8.41
CA THR A 95 -10.97 -8.92 -8.71
C THR A 95 -10.33 -8.11 -7.60
N THR A 96 -9.20 -8.59 -7.08
CA THR A 96 -8.30 -7.85 -6.19
C THR A 96 -7.05 -7.48 -6.97
N VAL A 97 -6.54 -6.25 -6.79
CA VAL A 97 -5.35 -5.75 -7.45
C VAL A 97 -4.37 -5.21 -6.42
N LYS A 98 -3.14 -5.66 -6.50
CA LYS A 98 -2.01 -5.15 -5.69
C LYS A 98 -0.88 -4.68 -6.59
N SER A 99 -0.05 -3.76 -6.12
CA SER A 99 1.16 -3.31 -6.84
C SER A 99 2.43 -3.60 -6.07
N GLY A 100 3.54 -3.79 -6.80
CA GLY A 100 4.86 -4.01 -6.19
C GLY A 100 4.85 -5.11 -5.13
N GLU A 101 5.39 -4.81 -3.96
CA GLU A 101 5.46 -5.69 -2.79
C GLU A 101 4.08 -5.87 -2.09
N GLY A 102 3.00 -6.02 -2.86
CA GLY A 102 1.68 -6.34 -2.33
C GLY A 102 0.87 -5.14 -1.81
N ARG A 103 1.19 -3.90 -2.23
CA ARG A 103 0.38 -2.71 -1.89
C ARG A 103 -1.02 -2.84 -2.46
N LEU A 104 -2.02 -2.79 -1.60
CA LEU A 104 -3.42 -2.98 -1.99
C LEU A 104 -3.96 -1.75 -2.73
N LEU A 105 -4.36 -1.93 -3.97
CA LEU A 105 -5.01 -0.89 -4.80
C LEU A 105 -6.52 -1.06 -4.83
N LEU A 106 -6.99 -2.24 -5.20
CA LEU A 106 -8.40 -2.60 -5.24
C LEU A 106 -8.63 -3.89 -4.46
N HIS A 107 -9.57 -3.86 -3.52
CA HIS A 107 -9.90 -5.02 -2.69
C HIS A 107 -11.26 -5.58 -3.08
N ARG A 108 -11.29 -6.80 -3.64
CA ARG A 108 -12.50 -7.56 -3.95
C ARG A 108 -13.52 -6.73 -4.75
N LEU A 109 -13.05 -6.07 -5.83
CA LEU A 109 -13.94 -5.32 -6.72
C LEU A 109 -14.90 -6.29 -7.40
N GLN A 110 -16.18 -6.16 -7.09
CA GLN A 110 -17.24 -7.04 -7.58
C GLN A 110 -18.00 -6.39 -8.72
N THR A 111 -18.37 -7.20 -9.73
CA THR A 111 -19.35 -6.85 -10.76
C THR A 111 -20.41 -7.94 -10.85
N ALA A 112 -21.66 -7.55 -11.13
CA ALA A 112 -22.69 -8.51 -11.54
C ALA A 112 -22.48 -8.94 -13.01
N ALA A 113 -23.14 -10.02 -13.43
CA ALA A 113 -23.21 -10.40 -14.85
C ALA A 113 -23.76 -9.25 -15.69
N GLY A 114 -23.12 -8.96 -16.82
CA GLY A 114 -23.45 -7.84 -17.70
C GLY A 114 -22.93 -6.47 -17.23
N GLN A 115 -22.37 -6.38 -16.03
CA GLN A 115 -21.81 -5.14 -15.48
C GLN A 115 -20.31 -5.04 -15.78
N PHE A 116 -19.90 -3.87 -16.28
CA PHE A 116 -18.50 -3.51 -16.49
C PHE A 116 -18.17 -2.25 -15.69
N ILE A 117 -17.05 -2.27 -14.98
CA ILE A 117 -16.61 -1.18 -14.13
C ILE A 117 -15.22 -0.72 -14.56
N LYS A 118 -15.04 0.59 -14.68
CA LYS A 118 -13.71 1.21 -14.74
C LYS A 118 -13.37 1.75 -13.36
N ARG A 119 -12.14 1.48 -12.90
CA ARG A 119 -11.57 2.03 -11.67
C ARG A 119 -10.21 2.64 -11.96
N SER A 120 -10.03 3.86 -11.46
CA SER A 120 -8.75 4.54 -11.55
C SER A 120 -8.10 4.64 -10.18
N PHE A 121 -6.79 4.48 -10.14
CA PHE A 121 -5.95 4.58 -8.95
C PHE A 121 -4.58 5.11 -9.36
N ALA A 122 -3.80 5.58 -8.37
CA ALA A 122 -2.43 6.01 -8.58
C ALA A 122 -1.45 4.94 -8.12
N VAL A 123 -0.32 4.81 -8.81
CA VAL A 123 0.79 3.94 -8.44
C VAL A 123 2.08 4.74 -8.43
N HIS A 124 2.83 4.67 -7.32
CA HIS A 124 4.21 5.12 -7.27
C HIS A 124 5.13 3.97 -7.67
N VAL A 125 5.94 4.20 -8.72
CA VAL A 125 6.91 3.24 -9.22
C VAL A 125 8.31 3.66 -8.79
N SER A 126 9.04 2.71 -8.22
CA SER A 126 10.48 2.76 -7.97
C SER A 126 11.11 1.45 -8.46
N GLY A 127 12.22 1.52 -9.18
CA GLY A 127 12.89 0.35 -9.75
C GLY A 127 12.49 -0.01 -11.18
N GLY A 128 11.86 0.92 -11.92
CA GLY A 128 11.69 0.82 -13.37
C GLY A 128 10.53 -0.06 -13.85
N GLN A 129 9.72 -0.62 -12.96
CA GLN A 129 8.62 -1.51 -13.32
C GLN A 129 7.32 -1.19 -12.57
N LEU A 130 6.23 -1.05 -13.31
CA LEU A 130 4.88 -1.05 -12.77
C LEU A 130 4.37 -2.49 -12.77
N ILE A 131 4.15 -3.04 -11.58
CA ILE A 131 3.73 -4.43 -11.36
C ILE A 131 2.30 -4.40 -10.81
N LEU A 132 1.38 -5.09 -11.48
CA LEU A 132 -0.01 -5.29 -11.03
C LEU A 132 -0.28 -6.78 -10.85
N ALA A 133 -0.34 -7.23 -9.61
CA ALA A 133 -0.72 -8.59 -9.24
C ALA A 133 -2.24 -8.70 -9.12
N PHE A 134 -2.80 -9.73 -9.75
CA PHE A 134 -4.23 -10.00 -9.77
C PHE A 134 -4.55 -11.26 -8.97
N SER A 135 -5.65 -11.20 -8.23
CA SER A 135 -6.20 -12.33 -7.48
C SER A 135 -7.69 -12.15 -7.27
N GLY A 136 -8.33 -13.11 -6.62
CA GLY A 136 -9.77 -13.08 -6.31
C GLY A 136 -10.45 -14.39 -6.67
N ILE A 137 -11.75 -14.51 -6.34
CA ILE A 137 -12.53 -15.72 -6.59
C ILE A 137 -12.81 -15.89 -8.09
N ALA A 138 -13.02 -14.79 -8.79
CA ALA A 138 -13.33 -14.77 -10.21
C ALA A 138 -12.74 -13.54 -10.90
N PRO A 139 -11.39 -13.40 -10.91
CA PRO A 139 -10.74 -12.20 -11.44
C PRO A 139 -10.97 -12.06 -12.95
N ARG A 140 -11.17 -10.82 -13.40
CA ARG A 140 -11.27 -10.45 -14.82
C ARG A 140 -10.43 -9.21 -15.07
N VAL A 141 -9.78 -9.15 -16.22
CA VAL A 141 -9.12 -7.97 -16.74
C VAL A 141 -9.51 -7.83 -18.20
N ASN A 142 -10.23 -6.75 -18.54
CA ASN A 142 -10.65 -6.43 -19.89
C ASN A 142 -9.70 -5.42 -20.53
N ALA A 143 -9.38 -4.32 -19.83
CA ALA A 143 -8.49 -3.30 -20.36
C ALA A 143 -7.70 -2.61 -19.23
N LEU A 144 -6.51 -2.11 -19.59
CA LEU A 144 -5.62 -1.37 -18.71
C LEU A 144 -5.04 -0.17 -19.45
N GLU A 145 -5.17 1.01 -18.85
CA GLU A 145 -4.55 2.24 -19.33
C GLU A 145 -3.58 2.77 -18.26
N ILE A 146 -2.36 3.15 -18.65
CA ILE A 146 -1.31 3.62 -17.75
C ILE A 146 -0.74 4.91 -18.32
N ALA A 147 -0.76 5.99 -17.56
CA ALA A 147 -0.22 7.29 -17.95
C ALA A 147 0.65 7.88 -16.85
N ALA A 148 1.86 8.33 -17.16
CA ALA A 148 2.69 9.07 -16.22
C ALA A 148 2.03 10.41 -15.85
N SER A 149 2.11 10.79 -14.57
CA SER A 149 1.53 12.05 -14.10
C SER A 149 2.39 12.69 -13.00
N SER A 150 2.80 13.93 -13.24
CA SER A 150 3.48 14.78 -12.24
C SER A 150 2.52 15.46 -11.27
N GLN A 151 1.21 15.39 -11.51
CA GLN A 151 0.18 16.04 -10.70
C GLN A 151 -0.27 15.19 -9.50
N ILE A 152 0.10 13.90 -9.48
CA ILE A 152 -0.22 13.00 -8.39
C ILE A 152 0.65 13.37 -7.18
N VAL A 153 -0.01 13.64 -6.06
CA VAL A 153 0.64 13.87 -4.76
C VAL A 153 1.18 12.53 -4.24
N THR A 154 2.40 12.53 -3.69
CA THR A 154 2.98 11.33 -3.10
C THR A 154 2.90 11.39 -1.57
N VAL A 155 2.40 10.34 -0.96
CA VAL A 155 2.46 10.10 0.49
C VAL A 155 3.63 9.17 0.76
N PHE A 156 4.74 9.74 1.22
CA PHE A 156 5.89 8.97 1.68
C PHE A 156 5.65 8.47 3.10
N LEU A 157 5.96 7.19 3.35
CA LEU A 157 5.82 6.60 4.68
C LEU A 157 7.21 6.26 5.22
N ALA A 158 7.56 6.83 6.38
CA ALA A 158 8.69 6.44 7.20
C ALA A 158 8.16 5.73 8.45
N GLY A 159 8.63 4.51 8.71
CA GLY A 159 8.10 3.72 9.81
C GLY A 159 8.77 2.37 9.98
N ASP A 160 8.19 1.58 10.87
CA ASP A 160 8.65 0.25 11.25
C ASP A 160 7.83 -0.88 10.57
N SER A 161 7.91 -2.10 11.13
CA SER A 161 7.23 -3.30 10.62
C SER A 161 5.71 -3.22 10.59
N THR A 162 5.10 -2.33 11.36
CA THR A 162 3.64 -2.14 11.35
C THR A 162 3.16 -1.30 10.16
N VAL A 163 4.08 -0.60 9.49
CA VAL A 163 3.84 0.27 8.31
C VAL A 163 4.34 -0.36 7.02
N THR A 164 5.43 -1.14 7.08
CA THR A 164 6.21 -1.68 5.96
C THR A 164 5.38 -2.48 4.95
N ASP A 165 5.78 -2.43 3.68
CA ASP A 165 5.38 -3.43 2.69
C ASP A 165 6.03 -4.75 3.07
N GLN A 166 5.24 -5.76 3.42
CA GLN A 166 5.72 -7.10 3.77
C GLN A 166 5.80 -7.96 2.51
N GLU A 167 6.84 -8.76 2.43
CA GLU A 167 7.08 -9.67 1.31
C GLU A 167 5.95 -10.71 1.17
N ALA A 168 5.70 -11.17 -0.06
CA ALA A 168 4.61 -12.12 -0.34
C ALA A 168 4.78 -13.45 0.41
N GLU A 169 6.03 -13.87 0.65
CA GLU A 169 6.39 -15.06 1.40
C GLU A 169 6.00 -14.98 2.87
N GLY A 170 5.81 -13.78 3.40
CA GLY A 170 5.32 -13.53 4.75
C GLY A 170 3.79 -13.51 4.88
N TYR A 171 3.04 -13.65 3.77
CA TYR A 171 1.57 -13.60 3.82
C TYR A 171 0.99 -14.57 4.88
N PRO A 172 0.04 -14.16 5.74
CA PRO A 172 -0.82 -12.96 5.67
C PRO A 172 -0.24 -11.71 6.37
N TYR A 173 1.03 -11.71 6.77
CA TYR A 173 1.68 -10.56 7.40
C TYR A 173 1.62 -9.34 6.49
N ALA A 174 1.18 -8.19 7.02
CA ALA A 174 1.07 -6.94 6.28
C ALA A 174 1.22 -5.71 7.21
N GLY A 175 1.80 -4.63 6.68
CA GLY A 175 1.78 -3.33 7.34
C GLY A 175 0.59 -2.47 6.88
N TRP A 176 0.12 -1.55 7.72
CA TRP A 176 -1.00 -0.67 7.32
C TRP A 176 -0.64 0.27 6.17
N GLY A 177 0.63 0.66 6.05
CA GLY A 177 1.10 1.48 4.93
C GLY A 177 0.97 0.77 3.59
N GLN A 178 1.15 -0.56 3.57
CA GLN A 178 0.92 -1.42 2.41
C GLN A 178 -0.56 -1.43 1.96
N MET A 179 -1.49 -1.18 2.88
CA MET A 179 -2.93 -1.15 2.60
C MET A 179 -3.48 0.25 2.35
N LEU A 180 -2.73 1.31 2.67
CA LEU A 180 -3.17 2.69 2.53
C LEU A 180 -3.57 3.10 1.10
N PRO A 181 -2.91 2.62 0.01
CA PRO A 181 -3.32 2.99 -1.35
C PRO A 181 -4.78 2.67 -1.65
N HIS A 182 -5.35 1.62 -1.05
CA HIS A 182 -6.76 1.27 -1.21
C HIS A 182 -7.73 2.35 -0.70
N CYS A 183 -7.30 3.18 0.23
CA CYS A 183 -8.09 4.27 0.78
C CYS A 183 -7.98 5.57 -0.04
N LEU A 184 -7.12 5.61 -1.07
CA LEU A 184 -6.83 6.78 -1.88
C LEU A 184 -7.41 6.64 -3.29
N ASN A 185 -7.84 7.77 -3.87
CA ASN A 185 -8.22 7.84 -5.27
C ASN A 185 -6.98 8.08 -6.18
N ALA A 186 -7.21 8.26 -7.47
CA ALA A 186 -6.14 8.41 -8.46
C ALA A 186 -5.31 9.72 -8.36
N SER A 187 -5.58 10.59 -7.39
CA SER A 187 -4.87 11.85 -7.18
C SER A 187 -3.71 11.75 -6.17
N ALA A 188 -3.61 10.63 -5.43
CA ALA A 188 -2.53 10.39 -4.49
C ALA A 188 -1.98 8.97 -4.59
N ALA A 189 -0.66 8.84 -4.56
CA ALA A 189 0.07 7.58 -4.56
C ALA A 189 0.85 7.41 -3.26
N VAL A 190 1.15 6.17 -2.86
CA VAL A 190 1.95 5.87 -1.66
C VAL A 190 3.33 5.37 -2.07
N ALA A 191 4.37 6.02 -1.53
CA ALA A 191 5.75 5.58 -1.57
C ALA A 191 6.15 5.06 -0.18
N ASN A 192 6.02 3.77 0.05
CA ASN A 192 6.28 3.18 1.36
C ASN A 192 7.77 2.84 1.52
N HIS A 193 8.48 3.65 2.31
CA HIS A 193 9.89 3.46 2.66
C HIS A 193 10.09 2.82 4.04
N ALA A 194 9.00 2.54 4.76
CA ALA A 194 9.08 1.90 6.07
C ALA A 194 9.86 0.57 6.00
N LYS A 195 10.54 0.20 7.07
CA LYS A 195 11.33 -1.04 7.13
C LYS A 195 11.20 -1.71 8.49
N SER A 196 10.92 -3.00 8.46
CA SER A 196 10.77 -3.83 9.67
C SER A 196 11.98 -3.71 10.59
N GLY A 197 11.73 -3.57 11.90
CA GLY A 197 12.75 -3.52 12.93
C GLY A 197 13.44 -2.17 13.16
N ARG A 198 13.06 -1.11 12.41
CA ARG A 198 13.72 0.21 12.53
C ARG A 198 13.04 1.07 13.59
N SER A 199 13.85 1.76 14.38
CA SER A 199 13.46 2.88 15.24
C SER A 199 13.60 4.20 14.49
N SER A 200 13.11 5.28 15.07
CA SER A 200 13.31 6.65 14.53
C SER A 200 14.78 6.97 14.30
N LYS A 201 15.66 6.49 15.19
CA LYS A 201 17.13 6.65 15.10
C LYS A 201 17.73 5.76 14.00
N SER A 202 17.54 4.43 14.09
CA SER A 202 18.21 3.48 13.18
C SER A 202 17.78 3.65 11.72
N PHE A 203 16.57 4.13 11.45
CA PHE A 203 16.11 4.47 10.11
C PHE A 203 16.94 5.60 9.49
N ILE A 204 17.32 6.61 10.28
CA ILE A 204 18.21 7.72 9.87
C ILE A 204 19.64 7.20 9.70
N ASP A 205 20.15 6.48 10.68
CA ASP A 205 21.52 5.95 10.67
C ASP A 205 21.82 5.06 9.46
N GLU A 206 20.79 4.40 8.92
CA GLU A 206 20.84 3.59 7.68
C GLU A 206 20.70 4.43 6.40
N GLY A 207 20.61 5.75 6.47
CA GLY A 207 20.44 6.64 5.31
C GLY A 207 19.04 6.59 4.68
N ARG A 208 18.03 5.99 5.33
CA ARG A 208 16.69 5.81 4.77
C ARG A 208 15.90 7.11 4.70
N LEU A 209 16.08 8.00 5.68
CA LEU A 209 15.49 9.34 5.60
C LEU A 209 16.06 10.11 4.42
N GLU A 210 17.38 10.08 4.22
CA GLU A 210 18.03 10.76 3.09
C GLU A 210 17.49 10.22 1.75
N ALA A 211 17.28 8.92 1.62
CA ALA A 211 16.67 8.32 0.42
C ALA A 211 15.27 8.89 0.13
N ILE A 212 14.45 9.13 1.16
CA ILE A 212 13.15 9.81 1.01
C ILE A 212 13.36 11.26 0.56
N LEU A 213 14.27 11.99 1.23
CA LEU A 213 14.50 13.42 0.98
C LEU A 213 15.07 13.71 -0.41
N GLN A 214 15.68 12.73 -1.08
CA GLN A 214 16.11 12.83 -2.48
C GLN A 214 14.93 12.71 -3.47
N LEU A 215 13.82 12.12 -3.08
CA LEU A 215 12.66 11.83 -3.94
C LEU A 215 11.48 12.75 -3.69
N ILE A 216 11.28 13.18 -2.43
CA ILE A 216 10.13 13.95 -2.01
C ILE A 216 10.14 15.36 -2.63
N ARG A 217 8.99 15.83 -3.06
CA ARG A 217 8.80 17.08 -3.77
C ARG A 217 7.94 18.06 -2.96
N PRO A 218 7.94 19.34 -3.29
CA PRO A 218 7.00 20.29 -2.70
C PRO A 218 5.55 19.81 -2.82
N ASN A 219 4.80 19.94 -1.73
CA ASN A 219 3.41 19.49 -1.55
C ASN A 219 3.19 17.98 -1.47
N ASP A 220 4.23 17.14 -1.54
CA ASP A 220 4.13 15.74 -1.11
C ASP A 220 4.03 15.68 0.44
N TYR A 221 3.60 14.54 0.97
CA TYR A 221 3.47 14.32 2.41
C TYR A 221 4.53 13.34 2.91
N LEU A 222 5.08 13.57 4.11
CA LEU A 222 5.88 12.60 4.83
C LEU A 222 5.16 12.18 6.12
N PHE A 223 4.63 10.97 6.16
CA PHE A 223 4.04 10.37 7.36
C PHE A 223 5.13 9.63 8.15
N ILE A 224 5.21 9.91 9.44
CA ILE A 224 6.31 9.47 10.31
C ILE A 224 5.72 8.68 11.47
N GLN A 225 5.90 7.35 11.50
CA GLN A 225 5.44 6.47 12.59
C GLN A 225 6.56 5.57 13.09
N PHE A 226 7.02 5.83 14.31
CA PHE A 226 7.99 5.01 15.04
C PHE A 226 7.53 4.83 16.51
N GLY A 227 8.25 4.00 17.27
CA GLY A 227 8.00 3.78 18.71
C GLY A 227 8.23 2.33 19.13
N HIS A 228 7.80 1.34 18.34
CA HIS A 228 7.94 -0.08 18.68
C HIS A 228 9.39 -0.53 18.91
N ASN A 229 10.31 0.00 18.13
CA ASN A 229 11.72 -0.34 18.17
C ASN A 229 12.56 0.67 18.95
N ASP A 230 12.08 1.88 19.14
CA ASP A 230 12.69 2.92 19.97
C ASP A 230 12.80 2.51 21.44
N GLN A 231 11.90 1.61 21.88
CA GLN A 231 11.86 1.03 23.22
C GLN A 231 12.86 -0.12 23.44
N LYS A 232 13.56 -0.58 22.38
CA LYS A 232 14.49 -1.70 22.50
C LYS A 232 15.73 -1.28 23.30
N PRO A 233 16.34 -2.20 24.08
CA PRO A 233 17.46 -1.85 24.95
C PRO A 233 18.78 -1.65 24.22
N ASP A 234 18.90 -2.11 22.97
CA ASP A 234 20.12 -1.98 22.17
C ASP A 234 20.39 -0.55 21.73
N LEU A 235 21.66 -0.15 21.72
CA LEU A 235 22.12 1.21 21.42
C LEU A 235 21.82 1.67 19.99
N GLU A 236 21.64 0.75 19.07
CA GLU A 236 21.37 1.05 17.67
C GLU A 236 19.96 1.63 17.50
N ARG A 237 18.98 1.13 18.29
CA ARG A 237 17.56 1.49 18.14
C ARG A 237 17.04 2.36 19.27
N ARG A 238 17.62 2.23 20.46
CA ARG A 238 17.11 2.88 21.67
C ARG A 238 17.08 4.40 21.55
N THR A 239 15.96 4.94 21.98
CA THR A 239 15.78 6.38 22.22
C THR A 239 15.11 6.62 23.56
N GLU A 240 15.14 7.86 24.03
CA GLU A 240 14.43 8.29 25.26
C GLU A 240 13.28 9.22 24.86
N PRO A 241 12.04 8.98 25.33
CA PRO A 241 10.83 9.68 24.85
C PRO A 241 10.93 11.19 24.89
N ALA A 242 11.36 11.74 26.03
CA ALA A 242 11.40 13.20 26.27
C ALA A 242 12.53 13.92 25.55
N THR A 243 13.57 13.22 25.09
CA THR A 243 14.80 13.81 24.55
C THR A 243 15.15 13.28 23.16
N THR A 244 15.88 12.17 23.06
CA THR A 244 16.43 11.67 21.79
C THR A 244 15.35 11.22 20.81
N TYR A 245 14.23 10.69 21.26
CA TYR A 245 13.11 10.32 20.39
C TYR A 245 12.54 11.57 19.69
N LYS A 246 12.21 12.62 20.46
CA LYS A 246 11.74 13.90 19.88
C LYS A 246 12.79 14.52 18.96
N HIS A 247 14.07 14.44 19.34
CA HIS A 247 15.16 14.92 18.49
C HIS A 247 15.19 14.22 17.13
N PHE A 248 15.14 12.88 17.10
CA PHE A 248 15.15 12.14 15.85
C PHE A 248 13.89 12.43 15.01
N LEU A 249 12.69 12.44 15.62
CA LEU A 249 11.47 12.81 14.89
C LEU A 249 11.53 14.21 14.29
N LYS A 250 12.16 15.17 14.98
CA LYS A 250 12.35 16.52 14.45
C LYS A 250 13.19 16.54 13.18
N LEU A 251 14.19 15.67 13.04
CA LEU A 251 14.99 15.59 11.80
C LEU A 251 14.14 15.21 10.58
N TYR A 252 13.11 14.35 10.75
CA TYR A 252 12.17 14.05 9.65
C TYR A 252 11.31 15.27 9.32
N ILE A 253 10.85 16.00 10.33
CA ILE A 253 10.03 17.21 10.16
C ILE A 253 10.82 18.27 9.40
N ASP A 254 12.01 18.57 9.87
CA ASP A 254 12.88 19.59 9.28
C ASP A 254 13.26 19.22 7.84
N GLY A 255 13.68 17.97 7.61
CA GLY A 255 14.04 17.50 6.28
C GLY A 255 12.87 17.57 5.27
N ALA A 256 11.65 17.23 5.69
CA ALA A 256 10.45 17.37 4.84
C ALA A 256 10.19 18.86 4.51
N ARG A 257 10.23 19.72 5.51
CA ARG A 257 10.00 21.17 5.33
C ARG A 257 11.03 21.83 4.43
N GLU A 258 12.30 21.44 4.52
CA GLU A 258 13.38 21.92 3.65
C GLU A 258 13.13 21.59 2.17
N ARG A 259 12.37 20.53 1.89
CA ARG A 259 11.96 20.11 0.54
C ARG A 259 10.61 20.71 0.12
N GLY A 260 9.97 21.54 0.96
CA GLY A 260 8.62 22.07 0.73
C GLY A 260 7.51 21.02 0.87
N ALA A 261 7.82 19.87 1.47
CA ALA A 261 6.87 18.81 1.75
C ALA A 261 6.19 19.00 3.12
N LEU A 262 5.09 18.30 3.33
CA LEU A 262 4.23 18.42 4.50
C LEU A 262 4.46 17.25 5.46
N PRO A 263 5.16 17.43 6.59
CA PRO A 263 5.33 16.38 7.58
C PRO A 263 4.02 16.12 8.35
N VAL A 264 3.77 14.86 8.67
CA VAL A 264 2.65 14.40 9.49
C VAL A 264 3.17 13.37 10.48
N LEU A 265 3.01 13.62 11.76
CA LEU A 265 3.33 12.65 12.81
C LEU A 265 2.17 11.67 12.99
N VAL A 266 2.51 10.40 13.19
CA VAL A 266 1.55 9.35 13.46
C VAL A 266 1.98 8.62 14.73
N THR A 267 1.10 8.52 15.74
CA THR A 267 1.42 7.75 16.95
C THR A 267 1.51 6.26 16.62
N ALA A 268 2.44 5.55 17.27
CA ALA A 268 2.59 4.10 17.11
C ALA A 268 1.28 3.36 17.44
N VAL A 269 0.88 2.41 16.61
CA VAL A 269 -0.29 1.55 16.86
C VAL A 269 -0.09 0.72 18.12
N HIS A 270 -1.17 0.47 18.88
CA HIS A 270 -1.06 -0.37 20.07
C HIS A 270 -0.76 -1.83 19.72
N ARG A 271 -0.04 -2.51 20.63
CA ARG A 271 0.01 -3.97 20.67
C ARG A 271 -1.30 -4.51 21.23
N ARG A 272 -1.68 -5.72 20.81
CA ARG A 272 -2.86 -6.41 21.31
C ARG A 272 -2.57 -7.06 22.68
N ILE A 273 -2.48 -6.23 23.72
CA ILE A 273 -2.31 -6.66 25.10
C ILE A 273 -3.44 -6.05 25.92
N PHE A 274 -4.29 -6.91 26.47
CA PHE A 274 -5.46 -6.54 27.27
C PHE A 274 -5.17 -6.73 28.75
N ASP A 275 -5.76 -5.89 29.57
CA ASP A 275 -5.85 -6.08 31.01
C ASP A 275 -7.03 -7.02 31.38
N GLU A 276 -7.24 -7.24 32.67
CA GLU A 276 -8.31 -8.09 33.22
C GLU A 276 -9.72 -7.53 32.95
N ASN A 277 -9.85 -6.23 32.70
CA ASN A 277 -11.10 -5.54 32.37
C ASN A 277 -11.41 -5.51 30.87
N GLY A 278 -10.51 -6.07 30.03
CA GLY A 278 -10.65 -6.07 28.59
C GLY A 278 -10.26 -4.75 27.91
N LEU A 279 -9.47 -3.92 28.58
CA LEU A 279 -8.93 -2.68 28.03
C LEU A 279 -7.50 -2.89 27.51
N ILE A 280 -7.12 -2.14 26.49
CA ILE A 280 -5.77 -2.19 25.91
C ILE A 280 -4.77 -1.51 26.85
N ILE A 281 -3.70 -2.23 27.18
CA ILE A 281 -2.58 -1.71 27.97
C ILE A 281 -1.67 -0.89 27.05
N ASN A 282 -1.35 0.34 27.46
CA ASN A 282 -0.34 1.14 26.78
C ASN A 282 1.07 0.56 27.03
N THR A 283 1.59 -0.16 26.06
CA THR A 283 2.94 -0.75 26.08
C THR A 283 4.01 0.19 25.52
N HIS A 284 3.63 1.37 25.04
CA HIS A 284 4.55 2.37 24.50
C HIS A 284 5.00 3.41 25.53
N GLY A 285 4.37 3.40 26.73
CA GLY A 285 4.70 4.37 27.76
C GLY A 285 4.58 5.81 27.28
N GLU A 286 5.59 6.61 27.55
CA GLU A 286 5.63 8.04 27.24
C GLU A 286 5.88 8.37 25.76
N TYR A 287 6.25 7.39 24.90
CA TYR A 287 6.51 7.63 23.48
C TYR A 287 5.29 8.20 22.76
N LEU A 288 4.07 7.74 23.09
CA LEU A 288 2.84 8.25 22.47
C LEU A 288 2.60 9.73 22.80
N GLN A 289 2.84 10.10 24.05
CA GLN A 289 2.71 11.48 24.51
C GLN A 289 3.78 12.37 23.90
N ALA A 290 5.02 11.88 23.78
CA ALA A 290 6.14 12.60 23.17
C ALA A 290 5.87 13.00 21.70
N VAL A 291 5.20 12.12 20.91
CA VAL A 291 4.77 12.46 19.54
C VAL A 291 3.78 13.63 19.55
N LYS A 292 2.78 13.62 20.45
CA LYS A 292 1.76 14.66 20.52
C LYS A 292 2.37 16.01 20.93
N GLU A 293 3.20 16.00 21.94
CA GLU A 293 3.90 17.19 22.42
C GLU A 293 4.84 17.79 21.35
N LEU A 294 5.53 16.93 20.59
CA LEU A 294 6.37 17.39 19.48
C LEU A 294 5.50 17.98 18.37
N GLY A 295 4.36 17.35 18.05
CA GLY A 295 3.42 17.88 17.05
C GLY A 295 2.89 19.26 17.42
N GLU A 296 2.56 19.47 18.67
CA GLU A 296 2.13 20.78 19.20
C GLU A 296 3.27 21.79 19.14
N ALA A 297 4.47 21.43 19.62
CA ALA A 297 5.63 22.33 19.68
C ALA A 297 6.13 22.75 18.29
N GLU A 298 6.07 21.87 17.31
CA GLU A 298 6.52 22.09 15.93
C GLU A 298 5.38 22.51 14.98
N GLU A 299 4.15 22.66 15.49
CA GLU A 299 2.97 22.95 14.66
C GLU A 299 2.82 21.95 13.50
N VAL A 300 2.99 20.64 13.78
CA VAL A 300 2.88 19.53 12.85
C VAL A 300 1.60 18.74 13.14
N PRO A 301 0.76 18.45 12.14
CA PRO A 301 -0.41 17.61 12.35
C PRO A 301 -0.05 16.24 12.91
N VAL A 302 -0.86 15.75 13.88
CA VAL A 302 -0.70 14.44 14.49
C VAL A 302 -1.93 13.58 14.21
N ILE A 303 -1.73 12.42 13.61
CA ILE A 303 -2.75 11.37 13.53
C ILE A 303 -2.57 10.46 14.75
N ASP A 304 -3.50 10.53 15.71
CA ASP A 304 -3.48 9.66 16.90
C ASP A 304 -3.98 8.25 16.57
N LEU A 305 -3.13 7.49 15.87
CA LEU A 305 -3.45 6.12 15.46
C LEU A 305 -3.43 5.16 16.67
N ALA A 306 -2.72 5.50 17.74
CA ALA A 306 -2.77 4.75 19.00
C ALA A 306 -4.18 4.74 19.59
N ASP A 307 -4.81 5.90 19.79
CA ASP A 307 -6.18 5.96 20.33
C ASP A 307 -7.19 5.25 19.41
N LYS A 308 -7.04 5.42 18.10
CA LYS A 308 -7.92 4.76 17.12
C LYS A 308 -7.79 3.23 17.16
N THR A 309 -6.57 2.70 17.22
CA THR A 309 -6.33 1.25 17.29
C THR A 309 -6.73 0.68 18.64
N ARG A 310 -6.53 1.41 19.75
CA ARG A 310 -7.06 1.04 21.07
C ARG A 310 -8.57 0.82 21.00
N LYS A 311 -9.33 1.80 20.52
CA LYS A 311 -10.79 1.71 20.37
C LYS A 311 -11.21 0.55 19.47
N LEU A 312 -10.52 0.33 18.36
CA LEU A 312 -10.78 -0.79 17.46
C LEU A 312 -10.61 -2.13 18.18
N TYR A 313 -9.47 -2.34 18.87
CA TYR A 313 -9.18 -3.62 19.51
C TYR A 313 -10.12 -3.89 20.68
N GLU A 314 -10.44 -2.89 21.49
CA GLU A 314 -11.41 -2.98 22.59
C GLU A 314 -12.81 -3.33 22.07
N ALA A 315 -13.26 -2.73 20.97
CA ALA A 315 -14.54 -3.05 20.33
C ALA A 315 -14.61 -4.50 19.79
N TYR A 316 -13.48 -5.05 19.32
CA TYR A 316 -13.39 -6.46 18.93
C TYR A 316 -13.32 -7.38 20.16
N GLY A 317 -12.74 -6.91 21.27
CA GLY A 317 -12.42 -7.70 22.46
C GLY A 317 -11.25 -8.66 22.25
N ALA A 318 -10.76 -9.24 23.35
CA ALA A 318 -9.51 -10.01 23.36
C ALA A 318 -9.50 -11.19 22.37
N GLU A 319 -10.60 -11.94 22.24
CA GLU A 319 -10.60 -13.11 21.35
C GLU A 319 -10.77 -12.73 19.88
N ARG A 320 -11.75 -11.90 19.55
CA ARG A 320 -12.03 -11.57 18.14
C ARG A 320 -10.96 -10.70 17.50
N SER A 321 -10.23 -9.91 18.30
CA SER A 321 -9.12 -9.07 17.80
C SER A 321 -7.93 -9.89 17.30
N LYS A 322 -7.77 -11.16 17.70
CA LYS A 322 -6.73 -12.05 17.16
C LYS A 322 -6.72 -12.07 15.63
N ARG A 323 -7.90 -12.02 14.99
CA ARG A 323 -8.03 -12.00 13.53
C ARG A 323 -7.50 -10.74 12.84
N LEU A 324 -7.15 -9.72 13.58
CA LEU A 324 -6.50 -8.52 13.06
C LEU A 324 -4.97 -8.65 13.08
N PHE A 325 -4.46 -9.54 13.90
CA PHE A 325 -3.04 -9.75 14.15
C PHE A 325 -2.54 -11.05 13.52
N LEU A 326 -1.24 -11.23 13.47
CA LEU A 326 -0.62 -12.43 12.92
C LEU A 326 -0.80 -13.61 13.90
N TRP A 327 -2.05 -14.01 14.03
CA TRP A 327 -2.50 -15.19 14.77
C TRP A 327 -3.07 -16.20 13.79
N SER A 328 -2.54 -17.42 13.81
CA SER A 328 -3.02 -18.52 12.97
C SER A 328 -2.79 -19.85 13.66
N VAL A 329 -3.64 -20.81 13.34
CA VAL A 329 -3.45 -22.20 13.75
C VAL A 329 -2.48 -22.92 12.81
N PRO A 330 -1.83 -24.01 13.22
CA PRO A 330 -1.00 -24.81 12.33
C PRO A 330 -1.74 -25.21 11.06
N GLY A 331 -1.10 -25.00 9.90
CA GLY A 331 -1.65 -25.35 8.58
C GLY A 331 -2.66 -24.37 8.00
N GLU A 332 -3.03 -23.29 8.68
CA GLU A 332 -3.97 -22.27 8.15
C GLU A 332 -3.37 -21.48 6.98
N PHE A 333 -2.10 -21.13 7.07
CA PHE A 333 -1.37 -20.44 6.01
C PHE A 333 -0.11 -21.24 5.61
N PRO A 334 0.11 -21.46 4.30
CA PRO A 334 1.30 -22.18 3.81
C PRO A 334 2.62 -21.57 4.32
N ASN A 335 2.68 -20.24 4.44
CA ASN A 335 3.86 -19.50 4.86
C ASN A 335 4.08 -19.53 6.39
N HIS A 336 3.09 -20.00 7.15
CA HIS A 336 3.13 -20.17 8.61
C HIS A 336 2.66 -21.58 9.00
N PRO A 337 3.40 -22.64 8.58
CA PRO A 337 2.93 -24.02 8.74
C PRO A 337 2.74 -24.46 10.21
N SER A 338 3.49 -23.86 11.12
CA SER A 338 3.38 -24.09 12.58
C SER A 338 2.36 -23.20 13.28
N GLY A 339 1.64 -22.34 12.51
CA GLY A 339 0.83 -21.27 13.07
C GLY A 339 1.67 -20.09 13.58
N SER A 340 1.00 -19.07 14.08
CA SER A 340 1.63 -17.86 14.64
C SER A 340 0.85 -17.32 15.83
N VAL A 341 1.55 -16.71 16.79
CA VAL A 341 0.98 -16.02 17.96
C VAL A 341 1.71 -14.70 18.13
N ASP A 342 1.24 -13.66 17.43
CA ASP A 342 1.87 -12.34 17.46
C ASP A 342 0.83 -11.27 17.80
N ASN A 343 1.12 -10.49 18.82
CA ASN A 343 0.27 -9.41 19.33
C ASN A 343 0.70 -8.02 18.84
N THR A 344 1.68 -7.95 17.94
CA THR A 344 2.24 -6.70 17.43
C THR A 344 1.93 -6.51 15.95
N HIS A 345 2.14 -7.56 15.15
CA HIS A 345 2.07 -7.47 13.70
C HIS A 345 0.70 -7.90 13.17
N PHE A 346 0.28 -7.25 12.09
CA PHE A 346 -1.04 -7.47 11.50
C PHE A 346 -1.07 -8.62 10.49
N GLN A 347 -2.19 -9.27 10.39
CA GLN A 347 -2.62 -9.90 9.14
C GLN A 347 -3.14 -8.84 8.18
N GLU A 348 -3.20 -9.14 6.89
CA GLU A 348 -3.72 -8.24 5.84
C GLU A 348 -5.06 -7.59 6.25
N ARG A 349 -5.98 -8.38 6.82
CA ARG A 349 -7.26 -7.87 7.32
C ARG A 349 -7.09 -6.77 8.36
N GLY A 350 -6.22 -6.96 9.33
CA GLY A 350 -5.95 -5.95 10.37
C GLY A 350 -5.26 -4.72 9.80
N ALA A 351 -4.31 -4.92 8.90
CA ALA A 351 -3.63 -3.84 8.19
C ALA A 351 -4.61 -2.97 7.37
N ILE A 352 -5.61 -3.59 6.72
CA ILE A 352 -6.69 -2.88 6.01
C ILE A 352 -7.51 -2.02 6.98
N GLU A 353 -7.91 -2.57 8.14
CA GLU A 353 -8.68 -1.79 9.12
C GLU A 353 -7.86 -0.61 9.68
N VAL A 354 -6.57 -0.83 9.96
CA VAL A 354 -5.69 0.26 10.45
C VAL A 354 -5.43 1.31 9.36
N ALA A 355 -5.31 0.92 8.09
CA ALA A 355 -5.21 1.87 6.96
C ALA A 355 -6.46 2.75 6.84
N LYS A 356 -7.66 2.20 7.08
CA LYS A 356 -8.92 2.98 7.14
C LYS A 356 -8.90 3.97 8.30
N LEU A 357 -8.38 3.57 9.46
CA LEU A 357 -8.21 4.47 10.61
C LEU A 357 -7.21 5.60 10.31
N ALA A 358 -6.13 5.31 9.58
CA ALA A 358 -5.19 6.33 9.11
C ALA A 358 -5.87 7.30 8.14
N ALA A 359 -6.67 6.80 7.19
CA ALA A 359 -7.46 7.62 6.28
C ALA A 359 -8.50 8.50 7.03
N GLU A 360 -9.16 7.96 8.05
CA GLU A 360 -10.01 8.75 8.93
C GLU A 360 -9.22 9.85 9.67
N GLY A 361 -8.00 9.52 10.13
CA GLY A 361 -7.08 10.48 10.74
C GLY A 361 -6.71 11.64 9.81
N ILE A 362 -6.50 11.35 8.51
CA ILE A 362 -6.26 12.37 7.48
C ILE A 362 -7.45 13.35 7.40
N ARG A 363 -8.70 12.85 7.44
CA ARG A 363 -9.89 13.71 7.45
C ARG A 363 -10.01 14.55 8.73
N GLN A 364 -9.78 13.93 9.89
CA GLN A 364 -9.89 14.60 11.19
C GLN A 364 -8.83 15.68 11.40
N ALA A 365 -7.60 15.43 10.93
CA ALA A 365 -6.53 16.39 10.93
C ALA A 365 -6.63 17.45 9.81
N GLN A 366 -7.68 17.36 8.96
CA GLN A 366 -7.94 18.28 7.83
C GLN A 366 -6.73 18.48 6.91
N LEU A 367 -6.00 17.40 6.60
CA LEU A 367 -4.80 17.46 5.77
C LEU A 367 -5.16 17.80 4.31
N ASN A 368 -5.24 19.09 4.00
CA ASN A 368 -5.56 19.57 2.66
C ASN A 368 -4.31 19.64 1.77
N PRO A 369 -4.38 19.23 0.47
CA PRO A 369 -5.58 18.69 -0.21
C PRO A 369 -5.78 17.17 -0.04
N LEU A 370 -4.92 16.46 0.70
CA LEU A 370 -4.91 14.99 0.78
C LEU A 370 -6.26 14.38 1.21
N MET A 371 -7.00 15.06 2.10
CA MET A 371 -8.31 14.58 2.53
C MET A 371 -9.36 14.51 1.40
N LEU A 372 -9.18 15.28 0.32
CA LEU A 372 -10.03 15.25 -0.87
C LEU A 372 -9.70 14.08 -1.80
N PHE A 373 -8.56 13.43 -1.57
CA PHE A 373 -8.06 12.31 -2.36
C PHE A 373 -8.38 10.96 -1.72
N LEU A 374 -9.17 10.95 -0.64
CA LEU A 374 -9.69 9.73 -0.02
C LEU A 374 -10.92 9.21 -0.77
N ASN A 375 -11.02 7.86 -0.87
CA ASN A 375 -12.17 7.17 -1.44
C ASN A 375 -13.42 7.28 -0.54
#